data_221b634fc83287d82d2a04a2c6739f8b
#
_entry.id   221b634fc83287d82d2a04a2c6739f8b
#
_cell.length_a   1.000
_cell.length_b   1.000
_cell.length_c   1.000
_cell.angle_alpha   90.00
_cell.angle_beta   90.00
_cell.angle_gamma   90.00
#
_symmetry.space_group_name_H-M   'P 1'
#
loop_
_entity.id
_entity.type
_entity.pdbx_description
1 polymer ?
#
loop_
_entity_poly.entity_id
_entity_poly.type
_entity_poly.pdbx_seq_one_letter_code
_entity_poly.pdbx_strand_id
1 'polypeptide(L)'
;MQDSGRIGERVGFVLKAKYPQTSQLIFPDSTFDFSPFILLEKKSFISQTFEGTTTDSAVYYLSNFSLEPSSFLSLPAYELSRYDSITYFSNEAEIKLKLTLDSIPEQLAFQQNNVYQPLEKSFNWLMIGLIAGGIVILVGVFALLFAKKIKALYRKNREKVRW
;
A
#
# COMPACT_ATOMS: atom_id res chain seq x y z
N MET A 1 2.07 19.41 17.24
CA MET A 1 0.85 18.97 16.56
C MET A 1 0.97 19.41 15.11
N GLN A 2 0.59 18.60 14.16
CA GLN A 2 0.66 18.95 12.74
C GLN A 2 -0.61 19.75 12.42
N ASP A 3 -0.48 21.03 12.08
CA ASP A 3 -1.61 21.93 11.87
C ASP A 3 -2.20 21.86 10.47
N SER A 4 -1.59 21.06 9.60
CA SER A 4 -2.04 20.85 8.21
C SER A 4 -1.71 19.45 7.74
N GLY A 5 -2.57 18.88 6.90
CA GLY A 5 -2.40 17.54 6.32
C GLY A 5 -2.96 17.46 4.91
N ARG A 6 -2.45 16.51 4.12
CA ARG A 6 -3.02 16.15 2.82
C ARG A 6 -4.20 15.20 3.01
N ILE A 7 -5.03 15.06 1.98
CA ILE A 7 -6.10 14.06 1.96
C ILE A 7 -5.51 12.69 2.17
N GLY A 8 -6.06 11.94 3.15
CA GLY A 8 -5.60 10.59 3.47
C GLY A 8 -4.29 10.51 4.25
N GLU A 9 -3.66 11.64 4.57
CA GLU A 9 -2.44 11.65 5.37
C GLU A 9 -2.72 11.26 6.83
N ARG A 10 -1.78 10.53 7.42
CA ARG A 10 -1.84 10.13 8.83
C ARG A 10 -1.45 11.30 9.72
N VAL A 11 -2.41 11.80 10.50
CA VAL A 11 -2.20 12.91 11.45
C VAL A 11 -2.30 12.39 12.88
N GLY A 12 -1.40 12.81 13.75
CA GLY A 12 -1.39 12.43 15.16
C GLY A 12 -2.08 13.49 16.04
N PHE A 13 -3.12 13.08 16.77
CA PHE A 13 -3.79 13.89 17.80
C PHE A 13 -3.43 13.36 19.17
N VAL A 14 -2.87 14.21 20.05
CA VAL A 14 -2.48 13.83 21.40
C VAL A 14 -3.57 14.29 22.38
N LEU A 15 -4.24 13.33 23.00
CA LEU A 15 -5.16 13.59 24.09
C LEU A 15 -4.44 13.37 25.43
N LYS A 16 -4.44 14.38 26.28
CA LYS A 16 -3.83 14.32 27.61
C LYS A 16 -4.81 14.91 28.65
N ALA A 17 -5.03 14.18 29.71
CA ALA A 17 -5.88 14.61 30.81
C ALA A 17 -5.16 14.52 32.15
N LYS A 18 -5.44 15.42 33.03
CA LYS A 18 -5.00 15.42 34.42
C LYS A 18 -6.24 15.45 35.34
N TYR A 19 -6.27 14.54 36.29
CA TYR A 19 -7.42 14.39 37.20
C TYR A 19 -6.97 13.87 38.56
N PRO A 20 -7.79 14.01 39.62
CA PRO A 20 -7.48 13.49 40.95
C PRO A 20 -7.31 11.95 40.93
N GLN A 21 -6.38 11.43 41.69
CA GLN A 21 -6.11 9.97 41.79
C GLN A 21 -7.35 9.14 42.20
N THR A 22 -8.34 9.79 42.85
CA THR A 22 -9.58 9.16 43.29
C THR A 22 -10.60 8.96 42.18
N SER A 23 -10.41 9.58 41.04
CA SER A 23 -11.27 9.49 39.86
C SER A 23 -10.69 8.44 38.84
N GLN A 24 -11.56 7.93 37.98
CA GLN A 24 -11.17 7.08 36.86
C GLN A 24 -11.62 7.74 35.57
N LEU A 25 -10.70 7.87 34.61
CA LEU A 25 -10.97 8.47 33.32
C LEU A 25 -10.84 7.44 32.19
N ILE A 26 -11.74 7.48 31.23
CA ILE A 26 -11.70 6.65 30.02
C ILE A 26 -11.66 7.54 28.79
N PHE A 27 -10.72 7.25 27.90
CA PHE A 27 -10.61 7.88 26.59
C PHE A 27 -11.36 7.08 25.53
N PRO A 28 -11.92 7.74 24.49
CA PRO A 28 -12.67 7.08 23.44
C PRO A 28 -11.85 5.97 22.77
N ASP A 29 -12.52 4.92 22.35
CA ASP A 29 -11.94 3.80 21.62
C ASP A 29 -12.42 3.77 20.16
N SER A 30 -12.25 2.66 19.48
CA SER A 30 -12.62 2.48 18.07
C SER A 30 -14.14 2.49 17.82
N THR A 31 -14.98 2.46 18.86
CA THR A 31 -16.44 2.53 18.73
C THR A 31 -16.97 3.96 18.68
N PHE A 32 -16.12 4.93 19.05
CA PHE A 32 -16.45 6.34 18.97
C PHE A 32 -16.47 6.84 17.52
N ASP A 33 -17.42 7.71 17.18
CA ASP A 33 -17.47 8.36 15.88
C ASP A 33 -16.50 9.54 15.82
N PHE A 34 -15.41 9.37 15.10
CA PHE A 34 -14.39 10.40 14.89
C PHE A 34 -14.68 11.31 13.69
N SER A 35 -15.88 11.25 13.10
CA SER A 35 -16.23 12.06 11.91
C SER A 35 -15.85 13.53 12.07
N PRO A 36 -15.25 14.18 11.04
CA PRO A 36 -14.99 13.72 9.66
C PRO A 36 -13.69 12.90 9.48
N PHE A 37 -13.05 12.51 10.57
CA PHE A 37 -11.81 11.72 10.55
C PHE A 37 -12.11 10.23 10.64
N ILE A 38 -11.16 9.43 10.18
CA ILE A 38 -11.16 7.98 10.33
C ILE A 38 -10.03 7.59 11.28
N LEU A 39 -10.36 6.83 12.33
CA LEU A 39 -9.37 6.31 13.26
C LEU A 39 -8.55 5.21 12.58
N LEU A 40 -7.23 5.39 12.52
CA LEU A 40 -6.29 4.39 12.03
C LEU A 40 -5.69 3.57 13.17
N GLU A 41 -5.31 4.24 14.27
CA GLU A 41 -4.64 3.59 15.39
C GLU A 41 -4.79 4.44 16.65
N LYS A 42 -4.94 3.81 17.80
CA LYS A 42 -4.86 4.45 19.13
C LYS A 42 -3.68 3.87 19.91
N LYS A 43 -2.82 4.71 20.42
CA LYS A 43 -1.74 4.33 21.35
C LYS A 43 -1.97 4.96 22.70
N SER A 44 -2.23 4.15 23.72
CA SER A 44 -2.36 4.61 25.12
C SER A 44 -1.02 4.47 25.82
N PHE A 45 -0.71 5.42 26.68
CA PHE A 45 0.48 5.39 27.53
C PHE A 45 0.11 5.03 28.95
N ILE A 46 1.09 4.55 29.70
CA ILE A 46 0.90 4.19 31.11
C ILE A 46 0.58 5.47 31.91
N SER A 47 -0.45 5.39 32.74
CA SER A 47 -0.86 6.44 33.66
C SER A 47 0.26 6.79 34.63
N GLN A 48 0.47 8.06 34.87
CA GLN A 48 1.49 8.55 35.82
C GLN A 48 0.78 9.33 36.93
N THR A 49 1.01 8.90 38.16
CA THR A 49 0.44 9.59 39.34
C THR A 49 1.56 10.26 40.13
N PHE A 50 1.42 11.54 40.37
CA PHE A 50 2.31 12.35 41.19
C PHE A 50 1.52 13.28 42.06
N GLU A 51 1.85 13.35 43.35
CA GLU A 51 1.19 14.22 44.35
C GLU A 51 -0.36 14.19 44.30
N GLY A 52 -0.94 12.98 44.22
CA GLY A 52 -2.40 12.81 44.20
C GLY A 52 -3.09 13.19 42.88
N THR A 53 -2.33 13.57 41.86
CA THR A 53 -2.83 13.87 40.52
C THR A 53 -2.38 12.78 39.53
N THR A 54 -3.32 12.18 38.82
CA THR A 54 -3.06 11.24 37.77
C THR A 54 -3.06 11.92 36.40
N THR A 55 -2.12 11.57 35.56
CA THR A 55 -2.01 12.04 34.19
C THR A 55 -2.11 10.86 33.25
N ASP A 56 -3.13 10.87 32.38
CA ASP A 56 -3.30 9.94 31.29
C ASP A 56 -3.04 10.61 29.95
N SER A 57 -2.53 9.83 29.02
CA SER A 57 -2.31 10.30 27.67
C SER A 57 -2.51 9.18 26.63
N ALA A 58 -3.06 9.58 25.49
CA ALA A 58 -3.18 8.71 24.32
C ALA A 58 -2.88 9.50 23.05
N VAL A 59 -2.37 8.83 22.06
CA VAL A 59 -2.19 9.36 20.69
C VAL A 59 -3.16 8.65 19.77
N TYR A 60 -3.98 9.42 19.11
CA TYR A 60 -4.89 8.98 18.07
C TYR A 60 -4.28 9.32 16.71
N TYR A 61 -4.04 8.31 15.91
CA TYR A 61 -3.64 8.48 14.52
C TYR A 61 -4.89 8.44 13.66
N LEU A 62 -5.15 9.56 13.01
CA LEU A 62 -6.37 9.82 12.26
C LEU A 62 -6.01 10.13 10.80
N SER A 63 -6.95 9.92 9.90
CA SER A 63 -6.86 10.33 8.51
C SER A 63 -8.15 11.05 8.13
N ASN A 64 -8.04 12.09 7.30
CA ASN A 64 -9.18 12.85 6.81
C ASN A 64 -9.27 12.76 5.28
N PHE A 65 -10.47 12.44 4.78
CA PHE A 65 -10.76 12.38 3.34
C PHE A 65 -11.74 13.49 2.90
N SER A 66 -12.11 14.40 3.82
CA SER A 66 -12.92 15.56 3.47
C SER A 66 -12.15 16.54 2.58
N LEU A 67 -12.87 17.16 1.64
CA LEU A 67 -12.34 18.24 0.78
C LEU A 67 -12.54 19.62 1.39
N GLU A 68 -13.04 19.70 2.61
CA GLU A 68 -13.22 20.97 3.31
C GLU A 68 -11.86 21.61 3.65
N PRO A 69 -11.73 22.93 3.54
CA PRO A 69 -10.47 23.64 3.77
C PRO A 69 -9.91 23.43 5.19
N SER A 70 -10.81 23.28 6.17
CA SER A 70 -10.47 23.04 7.58
C SER A 70 -11.40 21.99 8.16
N SER A 71 -10.86 21.13 9.00
CA SER A 71 -11.61 20.14 9.78
C SER A 71 -11.25 20.29 11.26
N PHE A 72 -12.25 20.18 12.11
CA PHE A 72 -12.10 20.37 13.55
C PHE A 72 -12.27 19.03 14.27
N LEU A 73 -11.48 18.82 15.33
CA LEU A 73 -11.54 17.63 16.17
C LEU A 73 -11.53 18.03 17.64
N SER A 74 -12.52 17.52 18.38
CA SER A 74 -12.56 17.54 19.82
C SER A 74 -12.93 16.15 20.32
N LEU A 75 -12.15 15.58 21.23
CA LEU A 75 -12.35 14.24 21.74
C LEU A 75 -12.90 14.29 23.19
N PRO A 76 -13.89 13.44 23.51
CA PRO A 76 -14.40 13.31 24.86
C PRO A 76 -13.44 12.54 25.76
N ALA A 77 -13.51 12.81 27.05
CA ALA A 77 -12.94 12.02 28.12
C ALA A 77 -14.03 11.78 29.15
N TYR A 78 -14.28 10.54 29.52
CA TYR A 78 -15.35 10.10 30.37
C TYR A 78 -14.81 9.86 31.79
N GLU A 79 -15.22 10.70 32.76
CA GLU A 79 -14.93 10.45 34.17
C GLU A 79 -16.02 9.53 34.74
N LEU A 80 -15.59 8.37 35.21
CA LEU A 80 -16.50 7.39 35.80
C LEU A 80 -16.73 7.66 37.26
N SER A 81 -17.99 7.78 37.65
CA SER A 81 -18.48 7.75 39.03
C SER A 81 -19.23 6.43 39.29
N ARG A 82 -19.56 6.17 40.57
CA ARG A 82 -20.22 4.92 40.96
C ARG A 82 -21.56 4.66 40.26
N TYR A 83 -22.28 5.71 39.88
CA TYR A 83 -23.63 5.62 39.29
C TYR A 83 -23.82 6.47 38.04
N ASP A 84 -22.80 7.24 37.62
CA ASP A 84 -22.90 8.18 36.51
C ASP A 84 -21.55 8.40 35.84
N SER A 85 -21.54 8.99 34.66
CA SER A 85 -20.33 9.41 33.95
C SER A 85 -20.44 10.90 33.57
N ILE A 86 -19.38 11.64 33.82
CA ILE A 86 -19.25 13.03 33.38
C ILE A 86 -18.37 13.07 32.16
N THR A 87 -18.83 13.75 31.12
CA THR A 87 -18.07 13.88 29.87
C THR A 87 -17.37 15.24 29.82
N TYR A 88 -16.08 15.22 29.64
CA TYR A 88 -15.26 16.40 29.37
C TYR A 88 -14.78 16.35 27.92
N PHE A 89 -14.69 17.50 27.27
CA PHE A 89 -14.17 17.58 25.91
C PHE A 89 -12.79 18.21 25.92
N SER A 90 -11.93 17.71 25.03
CA SER A 90 -10.62 18.32 24.79
C SER A 90 -10.78 19.70 24.15
N ASN A 91 -9.70 20.46 24.16
CA ASN A 91 -9.63 21.63 23.30
C ASN A 91 -9.82 21.22 21.85
N GLU A 92 -10.51 22.06 21.09
CA GLU A 92 -10.71 21.85 19.67
C GLU A 92 -9.39 22.03 18.91
N ALA A 93 -9.09 21.10 18.02
CA ALA A 93 -7.93 21.17 17.17
C ALA A 93 -8.36 21.35 15.71
N GLU A 94 -7.86 22.39 15.07
CA GLU A 94 -8.07 22.65 13.65
C GLU A 94 -6.96 21.97 12.84
N ILE A 95 -7.35 21.27 11.76
CA ILE A 95 -6.45 20.68 10.78
C ILE A 95 -6.80 21.24 9.41
N LYS A 96 -5.87 21.99 8.81
CA LYS A 96 -6.05 22.62 7.50
C LYS A 96 -5.69 21.65 6.38
N LEU A 97 -6.54 21.61 5.36
CA LEU A 97 -6.27 20.80 4.17
C LEU A 97 -5.17 21.46 3.32
N LYS A 98 -4.06 20.74 3.14
CA LYS A 98 -3.01 21.13 2.20
C LYS A 98 -3.32 20.54 0.84
N LEU A 99 -3.79 21.38 -0.08
CA LEU A 99 -4.02 20.98 -1.46
C LEU A 99 -2.69 20.73 -2.17
N THR A 100 -2.67 19.75 -3.08
CA THR A 100 -1.50 19.43 -3.91
C THR A 100 -1.35 20.42 -5.06
N LEU A 101 -2.47 21.06 -5.47
CA LEU A 101 -2.53 22.10 -6.50
C LEU A 101 -3.05 23.38 -5.85
N ASP A 102 -2.30 24.46 -5.95
CA ASP A 102 -2.70 25.79 -5.41
C ASP A 102 -3.82 26.43 -6.23
N SER A 103 -3.98 26.06 -7.50
CA SER A 103 -5.07 26.48 -8.36
C SER A 103 -5.37 25.46 -9.44
N ILE A 104 -6.65 25.30 -9.78
CA ILE A 104 -7.05 24.52 -10.95
C ILE A 104 -6.85 25.41 -12.17
N PRO A 105 -6.02 25.01 -13.16
CA PRO A 105 -5.86 25.81 -14.37
C PRO A 105 -7.20 25.93 -15.11
N GLU A 106 -7.49 27.14 -15.61
CA GLU A 106 -8.74 27.48 -16.30
C GLU A 106 -8.99 26.62 -17.55
N GLN A 107 -7.89 26.10 -18.12
CA GLN A 107 -7.94 25.10 -19.21
C GLN A 107 -7.18 23.85 -18.78
N LEU A 108 -7.90 22.74 -18.71
CA LEU A 108 -7.32 21.43 -18.50
C LEU A 108 -6.58 20.98 -19.78
N ALA A 109 -5.27 21.17 -19.82
CA ALA A 109 -4.44 20.59 -20.86
C ALA A 109 -4.06 19.16 -20.43
N PHE A 110 -4.51 18.16 -21.16
CA PHE A 110 -4.05 16.81 -20.98
C PHE A 110 -2.58 16.72 -21.40
N GLN A 111 -1.71 16.45 -20.46
CA GLN A 111 -0.31 16.17 -20.75
C GLN A 111 -0.26 14.72 -21.28
N GLN A 112 -0.27 14.59 -22.62
CA GLN A 112 -0.07 13.28 -23.25
C GLN A 112 1.40 12.91 -23.09
N ASN A 113 1.65 11.87 -22.30
CA ASN A 113 2.96 11.25 -22.28
C ASN A 113 3.07 10.33 -23.50
N ASN A 114 3.47 10.90 -24.64
CA ASN A 114 3.69 10.17 -25.89
C ASN A 114 5.06 9.51 -25.97
N VAL A 115 5.76 9.39 -24.84
CA VAL A 115 7.03 8.67 -24.81
C VAL A 115 6.73 7.17 -24.90
N TYR A 116 6.83 6.67 -26.14
CA TYR A 116 6.79 5.24 -26.40
C TYR A 116 7.97 4.58 -25.67
N GLN A 117 7.67 3.77 -24.67
CA GLN A 117 8.68 2.91 -24.07
C GLN A 117 8.79 1.65 -24.94
N PRO A 118 9.90 1.51 -25.71
CA PRO A 118 10.11 0.29 -26.48
C PRO A 118 10.23 -0.88 -25.49
N LEU A 119 9.32 -1.82 -25.61
CA LEU A 119 9.45 -3.12 -24.94
C LEU A 119 10.63 -3.85 -25.58
N GLU A 120 11.75 -3.91 -24.89
CA GLU A 120 12.84 -4.78 -25.27
C GLU A 120 12.37 -6.23 -25.23
N LYS A 121 12.11 -6.80 -26.41
CA LYS A 121 11.86 -8.24 -26.53
C LYS A 121 13.14 -8.96 -26.17
N SER A 122 13.28 -9.38 -24.95
CA SER A 122 14.38 -10.26 -24.55
C SER A 122 14.21 -11.61 -25.23
N PHE A 123 15.03 -11.84 -26.24
CA PHE A 123 15.03 -13.11 -26.98
C PHE A 123 15.82 -14.15 -26.16
N ASN A 124 15.15 -15.20 -25.75
CA ASN A 124 15.79 -16.24 -24.94
C ASN A 124 16.62 -17.18 -25.84
N TRP A 125 17.84 -16.75 -26.15
CA TRP A 125 18.78 -17.48 -26.98
C TRP A 125 19.11 -18.89 -26.47
N LEU A 126 19.05 -19.06 -25.14
CA LEU A 126 19.31 -20.35 -24.50
C LEU A 126 18.22 -21.38 -24.86
N MET A 127 16.96 -20.95 -24.83
CA MET A 127 15.83 -21.82 -25.18
C MET A 127 15.86 -22.23 -26.65
N ILE A 128 16.23 -21.31 -27.53
CA ILE A 128 16.37 -21.60 -28.98
C ILE A 128 17.54 -22.56 -29.23
N GLY A 129 18.66 -22.36 -28.53
CA GLY A 129 19.82 -23.25 -28.61
C GLY A 129 19.49 -24.67 -28.16
N LEU A 130 18.70 -24.84 -27.08
CA LEU A 130 18.26 -26.15 -26.62
C LEU A 130 17.33 -26.84 -27.61
N ILE A 131 16.39 -26.10 -28.20
CA ILE A 131 15.47 -26.67 -29.22
C ILE A 131 16.24 -27.06 -30.46
N ALA A 132 17.12 -26.18 -30.96
CA ALA A 132 17.95 -26.49 -32.16
C ALA A 132 18.87 -27.70 -31.92
N GLY A 133 19.54 -27.77 -30.76
CA GLY A 133 20.36 -28.90 -30.36
C GLY A 133 19.58 -30.21 -30.26
N GLY A 134 18.38 -30.18 -29.71
CA GLY A 134 17.47 -31.31 -29.62
C GLY A 134 17.07 -31.84 -31.02
N ILE A 135 16.77 -30.94 -31.95
CA ILE A 135 16.46 -31.33 -33.35
C ILE A 135 17.66 -31.99 -34.03
N VAL A 136 18.88 -31.45 -33.87
CA VAL A 136 20.09 -32.00 -34.45
C VAL A 136 20.36 -33.42 -33.92
N ILE A 137 20.20 -33.62 -32.61
CA ILE A 137 20.34 -34.93 -31.96
C ILE A 137 19.31 -35.93 -32.52
N LEU A 138 18.04 -35.52 -32.62
CA LEU A 138 16.97 -36.35 -33.16
C LEU A 138 17.25 -36.78 -34.62
N VAL A 139 17.67 -35.82 -35.47
CA VAL A 139 18.05 -36.12 -36.87
C VAL A 139 19.26 -37.05 -36.93
N GLY A 140 20.26 -36.85 -36.07
CA GLY A 140 21.43 -37.72 -35.97
C GLY A 140 21.06 -39.15 -35.58
N VAL A 141 20.24 -39.33 -34.55
CA VAL A 141 19.75 -40.64 -34.11
C VAL A 141 18.95 -41.33 -35.24
N PHE A 142 18.07 -40.58 -35.90
CA PHE A 142 17.27 -41.08 -37.01
C PHE A 142 18.16 -41.53 -38.18
N ALA A 143 19.16 -40.70 -38.53
CA ALA A 143 20.13 -41.06 -39.58
C ALA A 143 20.93 -42.34 -39.24
N LEU A 144 21.35 -42.52 -38.00
CA LEU A 144 22.06 -43.72 -37.55
C LEU A 144 21.17 -44.99 -37.60
N LEU A 145 19.94 -44.88 -37.09
CA LEU A 145 19.00 -46.00 -37.08
C LEU A 145 18.60 -46.43 -38.48
N PHE A 146 18.45 -45.48 -39.39
CA PHE A 146 18.04 -45.76 -40.77
C PHE A 146 19.21 -45.78 -41.77
N ALA A 147 20.47 -45.64 -41.32
CA ALA A 147 21.64 -45.59 -42.17
C ALA A 147 21.73 -46.76 -43.13
N LYS A 148 21.38 -48.01 -42.72
CA LYS A 148 21.34 -49.18 -43.56
C LYS A 148 20.26 -49.07 -44.63
N LYS A 149 19.08 -48.58 -44.34
CA LYS A 149 17.99 -48.38 -45.32
C LYS A 149 18.30 -47.25 -46.30
N ILE A 150 18.85 -46.14 -45.80
CA ILE A 150 19.26 -45.00 -46.64
C ILE A 150 20.37 -45.41 -47.62
N LYS A 151 21.40 -46.15 -47.16
CA LYS A 151 22.45 -46.68 -48.06
C LYS A 151 21.88 -47.62 -49.13
N ALA A 152 20.93 -48.49 -48.77
CA ALA A 152 20.28 -49.38 -49.73
C ALA A 152 19.46 -48.62 -50.78
N LEU A 153 18.74 -47.59 -50.40
CA LEU A 153 17.99 -46.71 -51.32
C LEU A 153 18.90 -45.89 -52.23
N TYR A 154 20.03 -45.40 -51.73
CA TYR A 154 21.03 -44.70 -52.56
C TYR A 154 21.70 -45.60 -53.58
N ARG A 155 21.99 -46.85 -53.20
CA ARG A 155 22.56 -47.84 -54.07
C ARG A 155 21.60 -48.24 -55.24
N LYS A 156 20.30 -48.43 -54.89
CA LYS A 156 19.27 -48.77 -55.88
C LYS A 156 18.98 -47.60 -56.84
N ASN A 157 19.09 -46.37 -56.41
CA ASN A 157 18.90 -45.17 -57.24
C ASN A 157 20.09 -44.94 -58.18
N ARG A 158 21.31 -45.27 -57.75
CA ARG A 158 22.52 -45.15 -58.55
C ARG A 158 22.56 -46.18 -59.68
N GLU A 159 21.94 -47.34 -59.49
CA GLU A 159 21.81 -48.37 -60.53
C GLU A 159 20.77 -47.98 -61.58
N LYS A 160 19.76 -47.23 -61.27
CA LYS A 160 18.72 -46.77 -62.22
C LYS A 160 19.19 -45.62 -63.13
N VAL A 161 20.23 -44.90 -62.80
CA VAL A 161 20.76 -43.76 -63.59
C VAL A 161 21.88 -44.26 -64.58
N ARG A 162 22.20 -45.50 -64.56
CA ARG A 162 23.27 -46.07 -65.40
C ARG A 162 22.76 -46.81 -66.65
N TRP A 163 21.45 -46.66 -66.95
CA TRP A 163 20.84 -47.14 -68.21
C TRP A 163 20.28 -46.00 -69.02
#